data_09f375fa9c27c6b1ee406c71626073a8
#
_entry.id   09f375fa9c27c6b1ee406c71626073a8
#
_cell.length_a   1.000
_cell.length_b   1.000
_cell.length_c   1.000
_cell.angle_alpha   90.00
_cell.angle_beta   90.00
_cell.angle_gamma   90.00
#
_symmetry.space_group_name_H-M   'P 1'
#
loop_
_entity.id
_entity.type
_entity.pdbx_description
1 polymer ?
#
loop_
_entity_poly.entity_id
_entity_poly.type
_entity_poly.pdbx_seq_one_letter_code
_entity_poly.pdbx_strand_id
1 'polypeptide(L)'
;MRHRAGLLAAVYHRFNQCRFFSPQFRRIFDMSLQKVVVTHESETPTVCLSFRYKEDRLKVDRIFNLQRSTQEDLGNILTRISGNIQKIAFKKNKKSSIDIEEIPVKMLRLDNEGIVSEDTTCYDSFVGSYNNHKLLIGENHYIIDLNPPIIKSMDLPKNMMAGFPVYPNKFETVYAEKEHCVFRWFKSDLKFETEKVAKANLNKIKWIEVNVGVACMTTSEDVGRLLKVVATPFLGERKGENVEVMSTVLVSACPGECPFERRHHFTRTLAGENSLRVISYNILAELYTDSDHARSVLFSSCPPYALDMDYRKQLLTKELLGYNGDLICLQEVDEKVFNRDLYPVLSSQGIEGYYTAKGGQVTEGVAIFCRRNKLRILDRNRFILSNELQNNTLFADMWEKVQASVDLAERMIQRGTVLQVSVLESVENPSKLIVVGITHLYFHPDADHIRLLQAGISLQLLQQVMSLYETKHPEKEVSLIFCGDFNSTPECGVYRLMTTQLIDFDDMDWNISKYHML
;
A
#
# COMPACT_ATOMS: atom_id res chain seq x y z
N MET A 1 -6.72 -27.31 -2.77
CA MET A 1 -5.30 -26.96 -2.59
C MET A 1 -4.34 -27.47 -3.68
N ARG A 2 -4.70 -28.43 -4.53
CA ARG A 2 -3.79 -28.96 -5.59
C ARG A 2 -3.83 -28.19 -6.92
N HIS A 3 -4.80 -27.31 -7.18
CA HIS A 3 -4.91 -26.58 -8.47
C HIS A 3 -4.20 -25.21 -8.51
N ARG A 4 -3.87 -24.59 -7.37
CA ARG A 4 -3.13 -23.31 -7.35
C ARG A 4 -1.61 -23.47 -7.41
N ALA A 5 -1.09 -24.62 -6.94
CA ALA A 5 0.34 -24.95 -7.12
C ALA A 5 0.70 -25.19 -8.60
N GLY A 6 -0.27 -25.60 -9.42
CA GLY A 6 -0.06 -25.87 -10.85
C GLY A 6 0.13 -24.62 -11.71
N LEU A 7 -0.49 -23.47 -11.36
CA LEU A 7 -0.36 -22.24 -12.17
C LEU A 7 0.98 -21.51 -11.91
N LEU A 8 1.43 -21.48 -10.65
CA LEU A 8 2.74 -20.93 -10.30
C LEU A 8 3.89 -21.83 -10.79
N ALA A 9 3.72 -23.14 -10.73
CA ALA A 9 4.67 -24.09 -11.31
C ALA A 9 4.70 -24.00 -12.85
N ALA A 10 3.59 -23.70 -13.52
CA ALA A 10 3.53 -23.51 -14.96
C ALA A 10 4.24 -22.23 -15.43
N VAL A 11 4.18 -21.15 -14.65
CA VAL A 11 4.95 -19.92 -14.92
C VAL A 11 6.44 -20.18 -14.70
N TYR A 12 6.82 -20.89 -13.63
CA TYR A 12 8.22 -21.27 -13.37
C TYR A 12 8.79 -22.26 -14.40
N HIS A 13 7.94 -23.15 -14.95
CA HIS A 13 8.37 -24.13 -15.95
C HIS A 13 8.49 -23.53 -17.37
N ARG A 14 7.74 -22.46 -17.69
CA ARG A 14 7.91 -21.73 -18.97
C ARG A 14 9.22 -20.95 -19.04
N PHE A 15 9.76 -20.47 -17.92
CA PHE A 15 11.07 -19.81 -17.88
C PHE A 15 12.25 -20.75 -18.12
N ASN A 16 12.09 -22.07 -17.89
CA ASN A 16 13.15 -23.04 -18.12
C ASN A 16 13.14 -23.70 -19.51
N GLN A 17 12.20 -23.36 -20.40
CA GLN A 17 12.10 -23.95 -21.74
C GLN A 17 12.55 -23.05 -22.90
N CYS A 18 13.18 -21.91 -22.64
CA CYS A 18 13.90 -21.17 -23.71
C CYS A 18 15.20 -21.89 -24.07
N ARG A 19 15.06 -23.06 -24.70
CA ARG A 19 16.15 -23.82 -25.36
C ARG A 19 16.29 -23.40 -26.81
N PHE A 20 16.58 -22.13 -27.10
CA PHE A 20 17.04 -21.71 -28.43
C PHE A 20 17.97 -20.49 -28.32
N PHE A 21 19.11 -20.68 -27.65
CA PHE A 21 20.27 -19.84 -27.90
C PHE A 21 21.49 -20.73 -28.11
N SER A 22 22.24 -20.44 -29.16
CA SER A 22 23.45 -21.20 -29.52
C SER A 22 24.48 -21.15 -28.36
N PRO A 23 25.38 -22.13 -28.24
CA PRO A 23 26.41 -22.17 -27.20
C PRO A 23 27.31 -20.92 -27.17
N GLN A 24 27.42 -20.17 -28.28
CA GLN A 24 28.15 -18.92 -28.36
C GLN A 24 27.44 -17.77 -27.61
N PHE A 25 26.10 -17.72 -27.60
CA PHE A 25 25.34 -16.73 -26.83
C PHE A 25 25.38 -17.00 -25.30
N ARG A 26 25.49 -18.25 -24.86
CA ARG A 26 25.64 -18.59 -23.44
C ARG A 26 26.96 -18.09 -22.84
N ARG A 27 28.05 -18.00 -23.61
CA ARG A 27 29.32 -17.47 -23.10
C ARG A 27 29.33 -15.95 -22.90
N ILE A 28 28.45 -15.22 -23.56
CA ILE A 28 28.34 -13.76 -23.44
C ILE A 28 27.49 -13.37 -22.21
N PHE A 29 26.57 -14.24 -21.77
CA PHE A 29 25.66 -13.99 -20.65
C PHE A 29 26.17 -14.49 -19.27
N ASP A 30 27.29 -15.21 -19.22
CA ASP A 30 27.83 -15.80 -17.98
C ASP A 30 29.02 -15.01 -17.38
N MET A 31 29.39 -13.89 -17.98
CA MET A 31 30.15 -12.83 -17.31
C MET A 31 29.13 -11.93 -16.63
N SER A 32 29.23 -11.75 -15.31
CA SER A 32 28.42 -10.82 -14.52
C SER A 32 28.57 -9.41 -15.10
N LEU A 33 27.76 -9.05 -16.10
CA LEU A 33 27.75 -7.74 -16.71
C LEU A 33 27.46 -6.72 -15.61
N GLN A 34 28.45 -5.86 -15.34
CA GLN A 34 28.30 -4.78 -14.39
C GLN A 34 27.27 -3.80 -14.95
N LYS A 35 26.54 -3.12 -14.07
CA LYS A 35 25.46 -2.20 -14.44
C LYS A 35 25.77 -0.77 -14.00
N VAL A 36 25.46 0.18 -14.87
CA VAL A 36 25.21 1.57 -14.47
C VAL A 36 23.71 1.76 -14.33
N VAL A 37 23.25 1.92 -13.12
CA VAL A 37 21.85 2.28 -12.84
C VAL A 37 21.68 3.75 -13.15
N VAL A 38 20.78 4.06 -14.06
CA VAL A 38 20.42 5.42 -14.48
C VAL A 38 19.00 5.70 -14.02
N THR A 39 18.78 6.80 -13.31
CA THR A 39 17.43 7.23 -12.95
C THR A 39 17.17 8.64 -13.48
N HIS A 40 16.05 8.80 -14.17
CA HIS A 40 15.60 10.06 -14.75
C HIS A 40 14.06 10.10 -14.77
N GLU A 41 13.51 11.22 -14.31
CA GLU A 41 12.08 11.54 -14.41
C GLU A 41 11.90 12.59 -15.50
N SER A 42 10.89 12.41 -16.36
CA SER A 42 10.70 13.17 -17.61
C SER A 42 10.67 14.69 -17.42
N GLU A 43 10.28 15.16 -16.24
CA GLU A 43 10.15 16.60 -15.93
C GLU A 43 11.39 17.18 -15.22
N THR A 44 12.41 16.35 -14.92
CA THR A 44 13.60 16.82 -14.20
C THR A 44 14.74 17.15 -15.16
N PRO A 45 15.49 18.25 -14.92
CA PRO A 45 16.66 18.60 -15.73
C PRO A 45 17.91 17.79 -15.35
N THR A 46 17.75 16.70 -14.58
CA THR A 46 18.87 15.95 -14.02
C THR A 46 18.74 14.46 -14.27
N VAL A 47 19.89 13.82 -14.48
CA VAL A 47 20.07 12.36 -14.56
C VAL A 47 20.95 11.93 -13.40
N CYS A 48 20.56 10.88 -12.69
CA CYS A 48 21.36 10.27 -11.64
C CYS A 48 21.97 8.96 -12.15
N LEU A 49 23.28 8.81 -11.95
CA LEU A 49 24.07 7.64 -12.35
C LEU A 49 24.61 6.97 -11.09
N SER A 50 24.45 5.65 -10.97
CA SER A 50 25.01 4.86 -9.87
C SER A 50 25.65 3.58 -10.40
N PHE A 51 26.89 3.31 -10.02
CA PHE A 51 27.62 2.09 -10.40
C PHE A 51 28.62 1.67 -9.33
N ARG A 52 28.88 0.37 -9.21
CA ARG A 52 29.96 -0.14 -8.37
C ARG A 52 31.21 -0.32 -9.22
N TYR A 53 32.32 0.26 -8.78
CA TYR A 53 33.63 0.01 -9.37
C TYR A 53 34.49 -0.77 -8.40
N LYS A 54 35.02 -1.91 -8.85
CA LYS A 54 35.91 -2.78 -8.09
C LYS A 54 37.20 -3.00 -8.89
N GLU A 55 38.35 -2.67 -8.29
CA GLU A 55 39.66 -2.91 -8.85
C GLU A 55 40.62 -3.23 -7.69
N ASP A 56 41.03 -4.49 -7.62
CA ASP A 56 41.81 -5.02 -6.49
C ASP A 56 43.25 -4.41 -6.47
N ARG A 57 43.84 -4.17 -7.62
CA ARG A 57 45.17 -3.51 -7.74
C ARG A 57 45.16 -2.13 -7.12
N LEU A 58 44.11 -1.38 -7.33
CA LEU A 58 43.92 -0.02 -6.81
C LEU A 58 43.30 0.00 -5.40
N LYS A 59 42.95 -1.15 -4.84
CA LYS A 59 42.22 -1.32 -3.57
C LYS A 59 40.90 -0.53 -3.55
N VAL A 60 40.26 -0.36 -4.70
CA VAL A 60 38.97 0.32 -4.83
C VAL A 60 37.87 -0.73 -4.92
N ASP A 61 36.91 -0.65 -4.04
CA ASP A 61 35.62 -1.35 -4.11
C ASP A 61 34.60 -0.39 -3.51
N ARG A 62 33.85 0.28 -4.38
CA ARG A 62 32.92 1.33 -3.96
C ARG A 62 31.82 1.59 -4.98
N ILE A 63 30.64 2.00 -4.48
CA ILE A 63 29.56 2.56 -5.28
C ILE A 63 29.81 4.06 -5.48
N PHE A 64 29.73 4.51 -6.72
CA PHE A 64 29.82 5.90 -7.14
C PHE A 64 28.43 6.39 -7.54
N ASN A 65 28.04 7.56 -7.03
CA ASN A 65 26.78 8.22 -7.34
C ASN A 65 27.09 9.60 -7.91
N LEU A 66 26.50 9.91 -9.06
CA LEU A 66 26.65 11.19 -9.75
C LEU A 66 25.27 11.71 -10.12
N GLN A 67 25.04 13.01 -9.91
CA GLN A 67 23.88 13.72 -10.44
C GLN A 67 24.38 14.70 -11.49
N ARG A 68 23.82 14.68 -12.70
CA ARG A 68 24.25 15.45 -13.85
C ARG A 68 23.07 16.16 -14.52
N SER A 69 23.37 17.30 -15.15
CA SER A 69 22.37 17.96 -16.00
C SER A 69 22.12 17.14 -17.25
N THR A 70 20.88 17.09 -17.70
CA THR A 70 20.49 16.46 -18.97
C THR A 70 21.26 17.05 -20.17
N GLN A 71 21.66 18.32 -20.09
CA GLN A 71 22.34 19.07 -21.14
C GLN A 71 23.87 19.06 -21.00
N GLU A 72 24.45 18.40 -19.99
CA GLU A 72 25.89 18.31 -19.81
C GLU A 72 26.51 17.39 -20.87
N ASP A 73 27.64 17.80 -21.46
CA ASP A 73 28.37 17.01 -22.45
C ASP A 73 28.94 15.73 -21.83
N LEU A 74 28.87 14.64 -22.58
CA LEU A 74 29.34 13.32 -22.18
C LEU A 74 30.82 13.36 -21.75
N GLY A 75 31.68 14.07 -22.48
CA GLY A 75 33.12 14.19 -22.16
C GLY A 75 33.38 14.70 -20.73
N ASN A 76 32.60 15.68 -20.26
CA ASN A 76 32.66 16.18 -18.90
C ASN A 76 32.31 15.14 -17.87
N ILE A 77 31.29 14.29 -18.18
CA ILE A 77 30.82 13.21 -17.28
C ILE A 77 31.88 12.12 -17.19
N LEU A 78 32.43 11.68 -18.33
CA LEU A 78 33.47 10.65 -18.38
C LEU A 78 34.75 11.07 -17.61
N THR A 79 35.20 12.32 -17.81
CA THR A 79 36.32 12.92 -17.07
C THR A 79 36.07 12.94 -15.55
N ARG A 80 34.82 13.27 -15.12
CA ARG A 80 34.49 13.28 -13.70
C ARG A 80 34.42 11.88 -13.10
N ILE A 81 33.96 10.89 -13.85
CA ILE A 81 33.98 9.47 -13.42
C ILE A 81 35.41 9.04 -13.17
N SER A 82 36.32 9.25 -14.16
CA SER A 82 37.74 8.96 -14.05
C SER A 82 38.35 9.63 -12.82
N GLY A 83 38.20 10.96 -12.70
CA GLY A 83 38.76 11.75 -11.60
C GLY A 83 38.23 11.35 -10.21
N ASN A 84 36.96 10.96 -10.10
CA ASN A 84 36.42 10.50 -8.83
C ASN A 84 37.00 9.14 -8.40
N ILE A 85 37.20 8.22 -9.34
CA ILE A 85 37.83 6.92 -9.05
C ILE A 85 39.29 7.11 -8.67
N GLN A 86 40.04 7.93 -9.43
CA GLN A 86 41.45 8.27 -9.14
C GLN A 86 41.63 8.88 -7.75
N LYS A 87 40.80 9.85 -7.35
CA LYS A 87 40.84 10.45 -6.00
C LYS A 87 40.73 9.38 -4.89
N ILE A 88 39.89 8.39 -5.07
CA ILE A 88 39.72 7.28 -4.10
C ILE A 88 40.95 6.37 -4.13
N ALA A 89 41.46 6.03 -5.33
CA ALA A 89 42.63 5.20 -5.50
C ALA A 89 43.87 5.87 -4.85
N PHE A 90 44.11 7.15 -5.09
CA PHE A 90 45.19 7.92 -4.43
C PHE A 90 45.05 7.93 -2.92
N LYS A 91 43.84 8.17 -2.40
CA LYS A 91 43.63 8.19 -0.95
C LYS A 91 43.95 6.84 -0.29
N LYS A 92 43.60 5.73 -0.94
CA LYS A 92 43.81 4.38 -0.42
C LYS A 92 45.25 3.89 -0.56
N ASN A 93 45.99 4.43 -1.53
CA ASN A 93 47.37 4.01 -1.85
C ASN A 93 48.43 5.03 -1.43
N LYS A 94 48.14 6.02 -0.58
CA LYS A 94 49.08 7.07 -0.11
C LYS A 94 50.40 6.54 0.46
N LYS A 95 50.43 5.31 0.97
CA LYS A 95 51.61 4.67 1.59
C LYS A 95 52.25 3.59 0.71
N SER A 96 51.77 3.39 -0.51
CA SER A 96 52.29 2.38 -1.45
C SER A 96 52.88 3.08 -2.66
N SER A 97 53.96 2.52 -3.23
CA SER A 97 54.62 3.00 -4.44
C SER A 97 53.88 2.62 -5.74
N ILE A 98 52.57 2.49 -5.68
CA ILE A 98 51.74 2.14 -6.86
C ILE A 98 51.56 3.42 -7.67
N ASP A 99 52.03 3.41 -8.88
CA ASP A 99 51.74 4.45 -9.87
C ASP A 99 50.26 4.29 -10.32
N ILE A 100 49.49 5.37 -10.17
CA ILE A 100 48.07 5.39 -10.51
C ILE A 100 47.95 6.18 -11.81
N GLU A 101 47.98 5.42 -12.90
CA GLU A 101 47.70 5.96 -14.23
C GLU A 101 46.25 6.45 -14.35
N GLU A 102 46.00 7.24 -15.37
CA GLU A 102 44.65 7.70 -15.69
C GLU A 102 43.77 6.51 -16.04
N ILE A 103 42.61 6.41 -15.38
CA ILE A 103 41.65 5.36 -15.63
C ILE A 103 40.80 5.78 -16.82
N PRO A 104 40.96 5.13 -18.00
CA PRO A 104 40.18 5.49 -19.18
C PRO A 104 38.69 5.19 -18.97
N VAL A 105 37.86 6.18 -19.26
CA VAL A 105 36.39 6.02 -19.25
C VAL A 105 35.87 6.41 -20.62
N LYS A 106 35.10 5.52 -21.24
CA LYS A 106 34.56 5.71 -22.60
C LYS A 106 33.13 5.22 -22.69
N MET A 107 32.32 5.88 -23.52
CA MET A 107 31.02 5.38 -23.93
C MET A 107 31.16 4.69 -25.28
N LEU A 108 30.71 3.44 -25.37
CA LEU A 108 30.80 2.63 -26.59
C LEU A 108 29.40 2.30 -27.09
N ARG A 109 29.24 2.20 -28.40
CA ARG A 109 28.04 1.65 -29.04
C ARG A 109 28.03 0.13 -28.90
N LEU A 110 26.85 -0.45 -28.72
CA LEU A 110 26.70 -1.92 -28.60
C LEU A 110 26.81 -2.66 -29.94
N ASP A 111 26.45 -2.01 -31.04
CA ASP A 111 26.38 -2.60 -32.37
C ASP A 111 27.76 -2.82 -33.03
N ASN A 112 28.67 -1.86 -32.86
CA ASN A 112 29.95 -1.84 -33.57
C ASN A 112 31.16 -1.47 -32.70
N GLU A 113 30.96 -1.33 -31.37
CA GLU A 113 31.96 -0.89 -30.39
C GLU A 113 32.60 0.49 -30.70
N GLY A 114 31.99 1.26 -31.59
CA GLY A 114 32.43 2.61 -31.92
C GLY A 114 32.27 3.54 -30.69
N ILE A 115 33.22 4.47 -30.53
CA ILE A 115 33.18 5.47 -29.45
C ILE A 115 32.06 6.47 -29.76
N VAL A 116 31.24 6.77 -28.73
CA VAL A 116 30.22 7.84 -28.78
C VAL A 116 30.92 9.18 -28.66
N SER A 117 30.49 10.19 -29.45
CA SER A 117 31.08 11.54 -29.41
C SER A 117 30.93 12.15 -28.03
N GLU A 118 31.99 12.78 -27.54
CA GLU A 118 32.04 13.48 -26.24
C GLU A 118 31.15 14.72 -26.18
N ASP A 119 30.76 15.28 -27.33
CA ASP A 119 29.82 16.41 -27.45
C ASP A 119 28.35 15.97 -27.32
N THR A 120 28.08 14.66 -27.23
CA THR A 120 26.73 14.13 -27.03
C THR A 120 26.22 14.51 -25.64
N THR A 121 24.95 14.89 -25.53
CA THR A 121 24.38 15.26 -24.22
C THR A 121 24.28 14.08 -23.25
N CYS A 122 24.26 14.35 -21.96
CA CYS A 122 23.99 13.37 -20.91
C CYS A 122 22.67 12.61 -21.18
N TYR A 123 21.64 13.35 -21.59
CA TYR A 123 20.34 12.79 -21.90
C TYR A 123 20.44 11.80 -23.06
N ASP A 124 21.01 12.19 -24.18
CA ASP A 124 21.10 11.31 -25.36
C ASP A 124 21.96 10.07 -25.10
N SER A 125 23.02 10.23 -24.29
CA SER A 125 23.95 9.15 -23.97
C SER A 125 23.38 8.10 -23.01
N PHE A 126 22.68 8.54 -21.95
CA PHE A 126 22.25 7.67 -20.85
C PHE A 126 20.75 7.41 -20.80
N VAL A 127 19.92 8.22 -21.48
CA VAL A 127 18.45 8.11 -21.47
C VAL A 127 17.92 7.84 -22.88
N GLY A 128 18.18 8.72 -23.85
CA GLY A 128 17.61 8.63 -25.20
C GLY A 128 18.09 7.39 -25.97
N SER A 129 19.37 7.04 -25.82
CA SER A 129 20.01 5.92 -26.53
C SER A 129 20.55 4.83 -25.60
N TYR A 130 20.01 4.72 -24.38
CA TYR A 130 20.55 3.81 -23.35
C TYR A 130 20.66 2.35 -23.78
N ASN A 131 19.74 1.87 -24.62
CA ASN A 131 19.74 0.50 -25.15
C ASN A 131 20.85 0.23 -26.17
N ASN A 132 21.46 1.28 -26.71
CA ASN A 132 22.47 1.20 -27.77
C ASN A 132 23.88 1.47 -27.27
N HIS A 133 24.03 1.83 -25.98
CA HIS A 133 25.30 2.24 -25.39
C HIS A 133 25.72 1.36 -24.22
N LYS A 134 27.04 1.25 -24.03
CA LYS A 134 27.68 0.67 -22.84
C LYS A 134 28.80 1.57 -22.35
N LEU A 135 28.99 1.63 -21.03
CA LEU A 135 30.09 2.39 -20.42
C LEU A 135 31.28 1.46 -20.19
N LEU A 136 32.47 1.88 -20.59
CA LEU A 136 33.74 1.22 -20.30
C LEU A 136 34.50 2.04 -19.27
N ILE A 137 34.90 1.44 -18.14
CA ILE A 137 35.72 2.06 -17.09
C ILE A 137 36.92 1.16 -16.83
N GLY A 138 38.12 1.61 -17.26
CA GLY A 138 39.27 0.73 -17.33
C GLY A 138 39.00 -0.43 -18.28
N GLU A 139 39.03 -1.66 -17.76
CA GLU A 139 38.70 -2.88 -18.49
C GLU A 139 37.28 -3.38 -18.25
N ASN A 140 36.52 -2.72 -17.37
CA ASN A 140 35.20 -3.15 -16.96
C ASN A 140 34.11 -2.57 -17.88
N HIS A 141 33.27 -3.45 -18.44
CA HIS A 141 32.12 -3.09 -19.26
C HIS A 141 30.85 -3.02 -18.40
N TYR A 142 30.10 -1.93 -18.57
CA TYR A 142 28.84 -1.69 -17.87
C TYR A 142 27.71 -1.52 -18.88
N ILE A 143 26.62 -2.24 -18.70
CA ILE A 143 25.36 -1.96 -19.41
C ILE A 143 24.58 -0.87 -18.69
N ILE A 144 23.89 -0.03 -19.45
CA ILE A 144 23.04 1.02 -18.90
C ILE A 144 21.68 0.40 -18.57
N ASP A 145 21.27 0.52 -17.30
CA ASP A 145 19.95 0.06 -16.80
C ASP A 145 19.14 1.30 -16.41
N LEU A 146 18.32 1.78 -17.37
CA LEU A 146 17.51 2.98 -17.19
C LEU A 146 16.25 2.67 -16.41
N ASN A 147 16.02 3.45 -15.35
CA ASN A 147 14.84 3.35 -14.49
C ASN A 147 14.51 1.89 -14.14
N PRO A 148 15.48 1.11 -13.57
CA PRO A 148 15.19 -0.25 -13.15
C PRO A 148 14.15 -0.26 -12.04
N PRO A 149 13.38 -1.35 -11.90
CA PRO A 149 12.49 -1.52 -10.76
C PRO A 149 13.31 -1.54 -9.46
N ILE A 150 12.97 -0.66 -8.50
CA ILE A 150 13.72 -0.49 -7.25
C ILE A 150 12.76 -0.54 -6.06
N ILE A 151 13.15 -1.22 -4.98
CA ILE A 151 12.55 -1.05 -3.66
C ILE A 151 13.32 0.05 -2.94
N LYS A 152 12.68 1.20 -2.76
CA LYS A 152 13.28 2.38 -2.12
C LYS A 152 13.42 2.20 -0.61
N SER A 153 12.42 1.60 0.02
CA SER A 153 12.42 1.31 1.45
C SER A 153 11.52 0.11 1.75
N MET A 154 11.95 -0.71 2.71
CA MET A 154 11.19 -1.83 3.25
C MET A 154 11.62 -2.07 4.70
N ASP A 155 10.65 -2.16 5.60
CA ASP A 155 10.87 -2.48 7.02
C ASP A 155 9.91 -3.58 7.47
N LEU A 156 10.29 -4.31 8.51
CA LEU A 156 9.41 -5.25 9.19
C LEU A 156 8.80 -4.62 10.45
N PRO A 157 7.63 -5.12 10.91
CA PRO A 157 7.00 -4.65 12.14
C PRO A 157 7.91 -4.79 13.35
N LYS A 158 7.76 -3.85 14.31
CA LYS A 158 8.42 -3.90 15.62
C LYS A 158 7.68 -4.79 16.62
N ASN A 159 6.53 -5.32 16.23
CA ASN A 159 5.76 -6.31 16.98
C ASN A 159 5.29 -7.39 15.98
N MET A 160 5.55 -8.65 16.30
CA MET A 160 5.13 -9.80 15.50
C MET A 160 4.66 -10.88 16.44
N MET A 161 3.41 -11.33 16.28
CA MET A 161 2.79 -12.33 17.16
C MET A 161 2.59 -13.66 16.43
N ALA A 162 2.75 -14.74 17.16
CA ALA A 162 2.45 -16.08 16.68
C ALA A 162 0.95 -16.24 16.36
N GLY A 163 0.61 -16.84 15.22
CA GLY A 163 -0.76 -17.02 14.76
C GLY A 163 -1.36 -15.81 14.05
N PHE A 164 -0.53 -14.81 13.70
CA PHE A 164 -0.94 -13.60 13.01
C PHE A 164 -0.14 -13.38 11.72
N PRO A 165 -0.72 -12.69 10.72
CA PRO A 165 0.00 -12.36 9.49
C PRO A 165 1.07 -11.28 9.77
N VAL A 166 2.27 -11.52 9.28
CA VAL A 166 3.38 -10.55 9.26
C VAL A 166 3.60 -10.12 7.82
N TYR A 167 3.70 -8.83 7.57
CA TYR A 167 3.95 -8.22 6.26
C TYR A 167 4.83 -6.98 6.44
N PRO A 168 5.46 -6.46 5.37
CA PRO A 168 6.31 -5.28 5.48
C PRO A 168 5.55 -4.07 6.02
N ASN A 169 6.05 -3.45 7.09
CA ASN A 169 5.46 -2.27 7.74
C ASN A 169 5.60 -1.00 6.88
N LYS A 170 6.72 -0.92 6.16
CA LYS A 170 6.98 0.13 5.17
C LYS A 170 7.44 -0.55 3.88
N PHE A 171 6.80 -0.22 2.77
CA PHE A 171 7.17 -0.75 1.47
C PHE A 171 6.93 0.31 0.40
N GLU A 172 8.01 0.86 -0.13
CA GLU A 172 7.99 1.89 -1.17
C GLU A 172 8.83 1.43 -2.35
N THR A 173 8.28 1.59 -3.54
CA THR A 173 8.92 1.23 -4.81
C THR A 173 9.08 2.46 -5.69
N VAL A 174 10.06 2.39 -6.59
CA VAL A 174 10.27 3.35 -7.69
C VAL A 174 10.47 2.54 -8.95
N TYR A 175 9.80 2.92 -10.02
CA TYR A 175 9.81 2.19 -11.29
C TYR A 175 9.45 0.70 -11.15
N ALA A 176 8.60 0.37 -10.18
CA ALA A 176 8.12 -0.99 -9.95
C ALA A 176 6.65 -0.97 -9.56
N GLU A 177 5.92 -1.99 -9.98
CA GLU A 177 4.52 -2.21 -9.61
C GLU A 177 4.49 -3.00 -8.30
N LYS A 178 3.96 -2.38 -7.23
CA LYS A 178 3.95 -3.00 -5.89
C LYS A 178 3.27 -4.36 -5.88
N GLU A 179 2.20 -4.50 -6.65
CA GLU A 179 1.37 -5.70 -6.77
C GLU A 179 2.12 -6.85 -7.46
N HIS A 180 3.10 -6.53 -8.29
CA HIS A 180 3.91 -7.52 -9.00
C HIS A 180 5.21 -7.87 -8.28
N CYS A 181 5.51 -7.20 -7.14
CA CYS A 181 6.68 -7.55 -6.35
C CYS A 181 6.53 -8.94 -5.72
N VAL A 182 7.60 -9.72 -5.75
CA VAL A 182 7.63 -11.07 -5.19
C VAL A 182 8.32 -11.05 -3.84
N PHE A 183 7.64 -11.53 -2.80
CA PHE A 183 8.16 -11.63 -1.45
C PHE A 183 8.40 -13.08 -1.10
N ARG A 184 9.61 -13.40 -0.60
CA ARG A 184 10.00 -14.71 -0.06
C ARG A 184 10.34 -14.54 1.40
N TRP A 185 9.70 -15.33 2.25
CA TRP A 185 9.83 -15.26 3.70
C TRP A 185 10.66 -16.41 4.23
N PHE A 186 11.49 -16.08 5.20
CA PHE A 186 12.38 -17.03 5.88
C PHE A 186 12.26 -16.85 7.37
N LYS A 187 12.47 -17.94 8.11
CA LYS A 187 12.62 -17.93 9.57
C LYS A 187 13.98 -18.48 9.98
N SER A 188 14.49 -18.03 11.13
CA SER A 188 15.70 -18.60 11.71
C SER A 188 15.47 -20.07 12.08
N ASP A 189 16.47 -20.93 11.86
CA ASP A 189 16.45 -22.32 12.32
C ASP A 189 16.54 -22.41 13.86
N LEU A 190 17.15 -21.40 14.49
CA LEU A 190 17.30 -21.28 15.93
C LEU A 190 16.19 -20.43 16.55
N LYS A 191 15.84 -20.76 17.81
CA LYS A 191 15.04 -19.93 18.71
C LYS A 191 15.93 -19.21 19.70
N PHE A 192 15.54 -18.00 20.07
CA PHE A 192 16.29 -17.15 20.99
C PHE A 192 15.38 -16.70 22.14
N GLU A 193 15.96 -16.51 23.33
CA GLU A 193 15.22 -16.00 24.49
C GLU A 193 15.08 -14.48 24.45
N THR A 194 16.04 -13.78 23.83
CA THR A 194 16.04 -12.31 23.71
C THR A 194 16.64 -11.87 22.39
N GLU A 195 16.26 -10.67 21.93
CA GLU A 195 16.81 -10.04 20.73
C GLU A 195 18.32 -9.81 20.82
N LYS A 196 18.83 -9.56 22.04
CA LYS A 196 20.26 -9.38 22.29
C LYS A 196 21.05 -10.67 21.98
N VAL A 197 20.53 -11.82 22.41
CA VAL A 197 21.12 -13.14 22.13
C VAL A 197 21.03 -13.46 20.65
N ALA A 198 19.89 -13.18 20.02
CA ALA A 198 19.71 -13.36 18.58
C ALA A 198 20.73 -12.54 17.78
N LYS A 199 20.88 -11.26 18.11
CA LYS A 199 21.80 -10.33 17.46
C LYS A 199 23.27 -10.78 17.58
N ALA A 200 23.67 -11.35 18.71
CA ALA A 200 25.03 -11.87 18.92
C ALA A 200 25.32 -13.14 18.11
N ASN A 201 24.29 -13.85 17.64
CA ASN A 201 24.41 -15.13 16.94
C ASN A 201 23.97 -15.07 15.47
N LEU A 202 23.80 -13.89 14.88
CA LEU A 202 23.31 -13.73 13.49
C LEU A 202 24.10 -14.58 12.47
N ASN A 203 25.41 -14.66 12.63
CA ASN A 203 26.29 -15.43 11.73
C ASN A 203 26.09 -16.97 11.80
N LYS A 204 25.39 -17.47 12.82
CA LYS A 204 25.14 -18.90 13.02
C LYS A 204 23.76 -19.32 12.51
N ILE A 205 22.92 -18.36 12.14
CA ILE A 205 21.54 -18.62 11.71
C ILE A 205 21.53 -19.21 10.31
N LYS A 206 20.86 -20.34 10.16
CA LYS A 206 20.43 -20.85 8.87
C LYS A 206 18.99 -20.42 8.63
N TRP A 207 18.74 -19.87 7.46
CA TRP A 207 17.44 -19.34 7.09
C TRP A 207 16.63 -20.41 6.37
N ILE A 208 15.43 -20.71 6.87
CA ILE A 208 14.49 -21.70 6.31
C ILE A 208 13.38 -20.92 5.60
N GLU A 209 13.21 -21.14 4.29
CA GLU A 209 12.11 -20.55 3.53
C GLU A 209 10.78 -21.14 3.97
N VAL A 210 9.78 -20.27 4.23
CA VAL A 210 8.48 -20.68 4.81
C VAL A 210 7.29 -20.24 4.00
N ASN A 211 7.41 -19.17 3.22
CA ASN A 211 6.29 -18.65 2.44
C ASN A 211 6.75 -17.82 1.25
N VAL A 212 5.87 -17.72 0.24
CA VAL A 212 5.96 -16.78 -0.89
C VAL A 212 4.65 -16.01 -0.96
N GLY A 213 4.72 -14.69 -0.88
CA GLY A 213 3.55 -13.79 -0.90
C GLY A 213 3.76 -12.57 0.00
N VAL A 214 2.86 -11.59 -0.09
CA VAL A 214 2.96 -10.31 0.62
C VAL A 214 3.02 -10.50 2.14
N ALA A 215 2.26 -11.46 2.69
CA ALA A 215 2.20 -11.74 4.12
C ALA A 215 2.66 -13.17 4.42
N CYS A 216 3.32 -13.33 5.57
CA CYS A 216 3.70 -14.62 6.16
C CYS A 216 2.86 -14.89 7.40
N MET A 217 2.13 -15.99 7.42
CA MET A 217 1.40 -16.42 8.62
C MET A 217 2.36 -17.11 9.58
N THR A 218 2.54 -16.54 10.76
CA THR A 218 3.34 -17.12 11.83
C THR A 218 2.57 -18.20 12.60
N THR A 219 3.27 -19.06 13.31
CA THR A 219 2.69 -20.13 14.13
C THR A 219 3.27 -20.11 15.55
N SER A 220 2.69 -20.88 16.47
CA SER A 220 3.23 -21.05 17.82
C SER A 220 4.66 -21.60 17.84
N GLU A 221 5.05 -22.34 16.80
CA GLU A 221 6.41 -22.85 16.65
C GLU A 221 7.44 -21.77 16.33
N ASP A 222 6.98 -20.62 15.85
CA ASP A 222 7.84 -19.50 15.45
C ASP A 222 8.20 -18.57 16.62
N VAL A 223 7.58 -18.75 17.79
CA VAL A 223 7.90 -17.97 19.00
C VAL A 223 9.39 -18.09 19.31
N GLY A 224 10.04 -16.94 19.51
CA GLY A 224 11.48 -16.83 19.74
C GLY A 224 12.34 -16.85 18.47
N ARG A 225 11.76 -16.90 17.27
CA ARG A 225 12.49 -16.85 16.01
C ARG A 225 12.57 -15.44 15.44
N LEU A 226 13.60 -15.20 14.64
CA LEU A 226 13.68 -14.05 13.74
C LEU A 226 13.02 -14.39 12.39
N LEU A 227 12.42 -13.39 11.77
CA LEU A 227 11.92 -13.46 10.40
C LEU A 227 12.81 -12.63 9.47
N LYS A 228 12.86 -13.06 8.22
CA LYS A 228 13.54 -12.36 7.14
C LYS A 228 12.65 -12.38 5.89
N VAL A 229 12.58 -11.28 5.19
CA VAL A 229 11.90 -11.17 3.89
C VAL A 229 12.90 -10.74 2.82
N VAL A 230 12.82 -11.40 1.67
CA VAL A 230 13.53 -11.01 0.46
C VAL A 230 12.47 -10.59 -0.55
N ALA A 231 12.47 -9.33 -0.93
CA ALA A 231 11.56 -8.79 -1.91
C ALA A 231 12.27 -8.52 -3.24
N THR A 232 11.62 -8.89 -4.32
CA THR A 232 12.11 -8.68 -5.69
C THR A 232 11.13 -7.78 -6.42
N PRO A 233 11.53 -6.58 -6.86
CA PRO A 233 10.66 -5.67 -7.59
C PRO A 233 10.59 -6.04 -9.07
N PHE A 234 9.42 -5.80 -9.68
CA PHE A 234 9.18 -6.01 -11.11
C PHE A 234 8.48 -4.80 -11.73
N LEU A 235 8.76 -4.59 -13.03
CA LEU A 235 8.00 -3.73 -13.94
C LEU A 235 7.79 -4.49 -15.25
N GLY A 236 6.60 -5.06 -15.45
CA GLY A 236 6.36 -6.04 -16.49
C GLY A 236 7.32 -7.23 -16.34
N GLU A 237 8.12 -7.53 -17.37
CA GLU A 237 9.12 -8.61 -17.33
C GLU A 237 10.48 -8.17 -16.73
N ARG A 238 10.69 -6.86 -16.52
CA ARG A 238 11.95 -6.35 -15.96
C ARG A 238 12.02 -6.64 -14.48
N LYS A 239 13.09 -7.32 -14.07
CA LYS A 239 13.40 -7.67 -12.69
C LYS A 239 14.45 -6.70 -12.15
N GLY A 240 14.19 -6.09 -10.97
CA GLY A 240 15.16 -5.32 -10.23
C GLY A 240 15.98 -6.15 -9.23
N GLU A 241 16.85 -5.47 -8.47
CA GLU A 241 17.66 -6.11 -7.44
C GLU A 241 16.82 -6.49 -6.22
N ASN A 242 17.14 -7.63 -5.62
CA ASN A 242 16.51 -8.09 -4.41
C ASN A 242 16.88 -7.21 -3.21
N VAL A 243 15.90 -6.88 -2.40
CA VAL A 243 16.12 -6.23 -1.10
C VAL A 243 15.79 -7.21 0.01
N GLU A 244 16.71 -7.39 0.94
CA GLU A 244 16.56 -8.27 2.09
C GLU A 244 16.41 -7.43 3.36
N VAL A 245 15.40 -7.74 4.17
CA VAL A 245 15.18 -7.15 5.49
C VAL A 245 14.95 -8.25 6.51
N MET A 246 15.62 -8.13 7.64
CA MET A 246 15.50 -9.03 8.78
C MET A 246 14.79 -8.30 9.93
N SER A 247 13.95 -9.00 10.67
CA SER A 247 13.31 -8.46 11.85
C SER A 247 14.32 -8.09 12.94
N THR A 248 14.04 -6.99 13.63
CA THR A 248 14.83 -6.54 14.79
C THR A 248 14.31 -7.10 16.11
N VAL A 249 13.14 -7.73 16.07
CA VAL A 249 12.44 -8.35 17.20
C VAL A 249 12.16 -9.82 16.91
N LEU A 250 11.96 -10.60 17.95
CA LEU A 250 11.54 -11.99 17.85
C LEU A 250 10.02 -12.10 17.69
N VAL A 251 9.56 -13.18 17.09
CA VAL A 251 8.14 -13.52 17.13
C VAL A 251 7.75 -13.78 18.59
N SER A 252 6.78 -13.03 19.09
CA SER A 252 6.24 -13.16 20.45
C SER A 252 5.08 -14.16 20.52
N ALA A 253 4.74 -14.59 21.72
CA ALA A 253 3.53 -15.37 21.92
C ALA A 253 2.28 -14.54 21.57
N CYS A 254 1.22 -15.22 21.12
CA CYS A 254 -0.07 -14.57 20.86
C CYS A 254 -0.75 -14.18 22.18
N PRO A 255 -1.72 -13.21 22.15
CA PRO A 255 -2.49 -12.81 23.34
C PRO A 255 -3.46 -13.90 23.84
N GLY A 256 -3.50 -15.07 23.20
CA GLY A 256 -4.49 -16.11 23.46
C GLY A 256 -5.61 -16.13 22.40
N GLU A 257 -6.73 -16.78 22.72
CA GLU A 257 -7.90 -16.82 21.84
C GLU A 257 -8.55 -15.43 21.75
N CYS A 258 -8.64 -14.90 20.52
CA CYS A 258 -9.28 -13.63 20.28
C CYS A 258 -10.80 -13.81 20.11
N PRO A 259 -11.66 -12.91 20.65
CA PRO A 259 -13.13 -13.05 20.56
C PRO A 259 -13.66 -13.20 19.14
N PHE A 260 -13.01 -12.60 18.15
CA PHE A 260 -13.42 -12.72 16.76
C PHE A 260 -13.18 -14.12 16.17
N GLU A 261 -12.30 -14.95 16.74
CA GLU A 261 -12.06 -16.31 16.25
C GLU A 261 -13.29 -17.19 16.42
N ARG A 262 -14.13 -16.92 17.42
CA ARG A 262 -15.44 -17.59 17.57
C ARG A 262 -16.38 -17.25 16.43
N ARG A 263 -16.38 -16.00 15.97
CA ARG A 263 -17.18 -15.55 14.82
C ARG A 263 -16.69 -16.19 13.52
N HIS A 264 -15.39 -16.44 13.38
CA HIS A 264 -14.81 -17.13 12.22
C HIS A 264 -15.35 -18.53 12.03
N HIS A 265 -15.88 -19.18 13.06
CA HIS A 265 -16.54 -20.49 12.93
C HIS A 265 -17.75 -20.43 11.98
N PHE A 266 -18.44 -19.29 11.88
CA PHE A 266 -19.58 -19.08 11.00
C PHE A 266 -19.19 -18.62 9.60
N THR A 267 -17.92 -18.29 9.38
CA THR A 267 -17.45 -17.70 8.12
C THR A 267 -16.28 -18.48 7.49
N ARG A 268 -16.12 -19.76 7.84
CA ARG A 268 -15.00 -20.61 7.36
C ARG A 268 -14.97 -20.79 5.86
N THR A 269 -16.13 -20.75 5.22
CA THR A 269 -16.27 -20.85 3.76
C THR A 269 -16.65 -19.49 3.18
N LEU A 270 -16.32 -19.27 1.92
CA LEU A 270 -16.83 -18.12 1.15
C LEU A 270 -18.35 -18.19 1.06
N ALA A 271 -19.02 -17.05 0.86
CA ALA A 271 -20.44 -17.03 0.56
C ALA A 271 -20.73 -17.80 -0.73
N GLY A 272 -21.88 -18.50 -0.76
CA GLY A 272 -22.32 -19.26 -1.91
C GLY A 272 -22.64 -18.40 -3.13
N GLU A 273 -23.02 -19.06 -4.22
CA GLU A 273 -23.51 -18.37 -5.41
C GLU A 273 -24.74 -17.52 -5.08
N ASN A 274 -24.86 -16.38 -5.74
CA ASN A 274 -25.93 -15.39 -5.53
C ASN A 274 -26.08 -14.87 -4.10
N SER A 275 -25.03 -15.01 -3.30
CA SER A 275 -24.98 -14.51 -1.92
C SER A 275 -23.75 -13.63 -1.72
N LEU A 276 -23.90 -12.56 -0.93
CA LEU A 276 -22.82 -11.66 -0.54
C LEU A 276 -22.68 -11.63 0.97
N ARG A 277 -21.44 -11.78 1.45
CA ARG A 277 -21.11 -11.50 2.84
C ARG A 277 -20.59 -10.07 2.95
N VAL A 278 -21.38 -9.24 3.62
CA VAL A 278 -21.08 -7.83 3.85
C VAL A 278 -20.55 -7.65 5.27
N ILE A 279 -19.46 -6.91 5.40
CA ILE A 279 -18.85 -6.52 6.68
C ILE A 279 -18.94 -5.00 6.78
N SER A 280 -19.48 -4.49 7.89
CA SER A 280 -19.38 -3.08 8.28
C SER A 280 -18.63 -3.01 9.62
N TYR A 281 -17.51 -2.26 9.67
CA TYR A 281 -16.63 -2.28 10.81
C TYR A 281 -15.89 -0.95 10.99
N ASN A 282 -16.13 -0.26 12.12
CA ASN A 282 -15.31 0.86 12.57
C ASN A 282 -14.04 0.29 13.21
N ILE A 283 -12.88 0.54 12.59
CA ILE A 283 -11.59 -0.05 13.01
C ILE A 283 -10.83 0.81 14.02
N LEU A 284 -11.36 1.94 14.45
CA LEU A 284 -10.78 2.91 15.37
C LEU A 284 -9.45 3.46 14.87
N ALA A 285 -9.46 4.66 14.31
CA ALA A 285 -8.27 5.32 13.78
C ALA A 285 -7.21 5.56 14.89
N GLU A 286 -5.94 5.53 14.49
CA GLU A 286 -4.82 5.78 15.42
C GLU A 286 -4.91 7.17 16.04
N LEU A 287 -5.38 8.16 15.26
CA LEU A 287 -5.62 9.52 15.74
C LEU A 287 -6.44 9.57 17.04
N TYR A 288 -7.42 8.69 17.21
CA TYR A 288 -8.30 8.66 18.37
C TYR A 288 -7.74 7.86 19.56
N THR A 289 -6.64 7.15 19.38
CA THR A 289 -5.98 6.36 20.44
C THR A 289 -4.70 7.01 20.97
N ASP A 290 -4.14 8.01 20.27
CA ASP A 290 -2.82 8.60 20.55
C ASP A 290 -2.91 9.92 21.33
N SER A 291 -3.89 10.07 22.23
CA SER A 291 -3.99 11.23 23.11
C SER A 291 -3.99 10.81 24.59
N ASP A 292 -3.54 11.71 25.47
CA ASP A 292 -3.58 11.48 26.92
C ASP A 292 -5.01 11.25 27.40
N HIS A 293 -5.99 11.96 26.85
CA HIS A 293 -7.41 11.76 27.15
C HIS A 293 -7.89 10.37 26.72
N ALA A 294 -7.52 9.92 25.52
CA ALA A 294 -7.87 8.58 25.07
C ALA A 294 -7.30 7.50 25.99
N ARG A 295 -6.05 7.62 26.38
CA ARG A 295 -5.35 6.64 27.23
C ARG A 295 -5.81 6.66 28.68
N SER A 296 -6.09 7.84 29.25
CA SER A 296 -6.41 7.98 30.66
C SER A 296 -7.92 7.91 30.98
N VAL A 297 -8.78 8.23 30.01
CA VAL A 297 -10.24 8.31 30.19
C VAL A 297 -10.97 7.29 29.33
N LEU A 298 -10.86 7.40 27.99
CA LEU A 298 -11.68 6.59 27.09
C LEU A 298 -11.28 5.11 27.11
N PHE A 299 -9.98 4.82 27.16
CA PHE A 299 -9.42 3.46 27.11
C PHE A 299 -8.57 3.15 28.35
N SER A 300 -8.92 3.72 29.50
CA SER A 300 -8.15 3.59 30.76
C SER A 300 -7.93 2.14 31.22
N SER A 301 -8.82 1.23 30.84
CA SER A 301 -8.70 -0.21 31.12
C SER A 301 -7.85 -0.96 30.07
N CYS A 302 -7.48 -0.32 28.96
CA CYS A 302 -6.71 -0.94 27.90
C CYS A 302 -5.21 -0.70 28.10
N PRO A 303 -4.36 -1.74 28.10
CA PRO A 303 -2.92 -1.54 28.17
C PRO A 303 -2.41 -0.67 27.01
N PRO A 304 -1.49 0.27 27.24
CA PRO A 304 -1.03 1.19 26.18
C PRO A 304 -0.53 0.49 24.91
N TYR A 305 0.17 -0.63 25.04
CA TYR A 305 0.66 -1.39 23.86
C TYR A 305 -0.47 -1.95 22.99
N ALA A 306 -1.64 -2.21 23.58
CA ALA A 306 -2.79 -2.75 22.84
C ALA A 306 -3.56 -1.68 22.06
N LEU A 307 -3.32 -0.40 22.33
CA LEU A 307 -3.80 0.73 21.54
C LEU A 307 -2.91 1.03 20.33
N ASP A 308 -1.66 0.59 20.37
CA ASP A 308 -0.69 0.79 19.29
C ASP A 308 -1.15 0.12 17.98
N MET A 309 -1.09 0.87 16.87
CA MET A 309 -1.46 0.34 15.57
C MET A 309 -0.57 -0.85 15.14
N ASP A 310 0.71 -0.88 15.52
CA ASP A 310 1.59 -2.01 15.24
C ASP A 310 1.14 -3.33 15.90
N TYR A 311 0.40 -3.23 17.02
CA TYR A 311 -0.26 -4.38 17.64
C TYR A 311 -1.61 -4.66 16.99
N ARG A 312 -2.46 -3.63 16.89
CA ARG A 312 -3.86 -3.75 16.44
C ARG A 312 -4.00 -4.19 14.99
N LYS A 313 -3.14 -3.72 14.08
CA LYS A 313 -3.18 -4.09 12.66
C LYS A 313 -3.10 -5.59 12.40
N GLN A 314 -2.36 -6.33 13.23
CA GLN A 314 -2.25 -7.78 13.11
C GLN A 314 -3.59 -8.44 13.46
N LEU A 315 -4.23 -7.96 14.55
CA LEU A 315 -5.57 -8.40 14.97
C LEU A 315 -6.62 -8.07 13.90
N LEU A 316 -6.67 -6.80 13.45
CA LEU A 316 -7.60 -6.33 12.41
C LEU A 316 -7.45 -7.15 11.11
N THR A 317 -6.24 -7.37 10.66
CA THR A 317 -5.98 -8.12 9.43
C THR A 317 -6.41 -9.58 9.56
N LYS A 318 -6.10 -10.24 10.68
CA LYS A 318 -6.54 -11.61 10.95
C LYS A 318 -8.06 -11.70 11.02
N GLU A 319 -8.68 -10.75 11.70
CA GLU A 319 -10.14 -10.67 11.86
C GLU A 319 -10.83 -10.52 10.51
N LEU A 320 -10.44 -9.52 9.70
CA LEU A 320 -11.03 -9.26 8.39
C LEU A 320 -10.85 -10.43 7.42
N LEU A 321 -9.66 -11.03 7.39
CA LEU A 321 -9.38 -12.21 6.54
C LEU A 321 -10.24 -13.41 6.95
N GLY A 322 -10.41 -13.65 8.24
CA GLY A 322 -11.17 -14.78 8.76
C GLY A 322 -12.68 -14.66 8.54
N TYR A 323 -13.20 -13.46 8.36
CA TYR A 323 -14.61 -13.26 8.01
C TYR A 323 -14.94 -13.68 6.57
N ASN A 324 -13.95 -13.85 5.69
CA ASN A 324 -14.20 -14.20 4.29
C ASN A 324 -15.26 -13.31 3.61
N GLY A 325 -15.19 -12.00 3.84
CA GLY A 325 -16.11 -11.02 3.29
C GLY A 325 -15.98 -10.87 1.77
N ASP A 326 -17.10 -10.60 1.12
CA ASP A 326 -17.17 -10.27 -0.31
C ASP A 326 -17.19 -8.76 -0.51
N LEU A 327 -17.83 -8.03 0.41
CA LEU A 327 -17.89 -6.59 0.51
C LEU A 327 -17.50 -6.18 1.94
N ILE A 328 -16.48 -5.32 2.09
CA ILE A 328 -15.99 -4.86 3.39
C ILE A 328 -16.03 -3.34 3.41
N CYS A 329 -16.80 -2.79 4.34
CA CYS A 329 -17.06 -1.37 4.54
C CYS A 329 -16.45 -0.94 5.87
N LEU A 330 -15.36 -0.17 5.84
CA LEU A 330 -14.59 0.22 7.03
C LEU A 330 -14.75 1.70 7.33
N GLN A 331 -14.90 2.04 8.61
CA GLN A 331 -14.91 3.40 9.12
C GLN A 331 -13.67 3.63 9.99
N GLU A 332 -13.30 4.90 10.18
CA GLU A 332 -12.10 5.32 10.90
C GLU A 332 -10.82 4.68 10.35
N VAL A 333 -10.68 4.72 9.06
CA VAL A 333 -9.50 4.21 8.37
C VAL A 333 -8.49 5.34 8.20
N ASP A 334 -7.33 5.24 8.83
CA ASP A 334 -6.21 6.12 8.51
C ASP A 334 -5.68 5.82 7.11
N GLU A 335 -5.41 6.85 6.31
CA GLU A 335 -4.86 6.69 4.96
C GLU A 335 -3.57 5.84 4.94
N LYS A 336 -2.69 6.05 5.93
CA LYS A 336 -1.47 5.26 6.06
C LYS A 336 -1.75 3.78 6.34
N VAL A 337 -2.76 3.48 7.18
CA VAL A 337 -3.18 2.11 7.51
C VAL A 337 -3.79 1.43 6.29
N PHE A 338 -4.64 2.16 5.53
CA PHE A 338 -5.15 1.66 4.26
C PHE A 338 -4.02 1.28 3.31
N ASN A 339 -3.10 2.21 3.02
CA ASN A 339 -2.08 2.04 1.98
C ASN A 339 -0.96 1.05 2.36
N ARG A 340 -0.63 0.93 3.65
CA ARG A 340 0.51 0.14 4.12
C ARG A 340 0.13 -1.23 4.65
N ASP A 341 -1.05 -1.33 5.27
CA ASP A 341 -1.44 -2.51 6.04
C ASP A 341 -2.62 -3.25 5.40
N LEU A 342 -3.76 -2.59 5.18
CA LEU A 342 -4.98 -3.26 4.70
C LEU A 342 -4.94 -3.60 3.22
N TYR A 343 -4.66 -2.61 2.36
CA TYR A 343 -4.72 -2.79 0.91
C TYR A 343 -3.74 -3.86 0.40
N PRO A 344 -2.45 -3.88 0.79
CA PRO A 344 -1.51 -4.89 0.29
C PRO A 344 -1.93 -6.32 0.68
N VAL A 345 -2.41 -6.51 1.91
CA VAL A 345 -2.78 -7.83 2.41
C VAL A 345 -4.10 -8.30 1.79
N LEU A 346 -5.14 -7.47 1.78
CA LEU A 346 -6.45 -7.82 1.22
C LEU A 346 -6.36 -8.00 -0.31
N SER A 347 -5.62 -7.13 -1.01
CA SER A 347 -5.39 -7.23 -2.45
C SER A 347 -4.70 -8.55 -2.84
N SER A 348 -3.74 -9.02 -2.02
CA SER A 348 -3.09 -10.32 -2.23
C SER A 348 -4.06 -11.52 -2.13
N GLN A 349 -5.21 -11.32 -1.48
CA GLN A 349 -6.29 -12.30 -1.37
C GLN A 349 -7.40 -12.09 -2.42
N GLY A 350 -7.15 -11.25 -3.43
CA GLY A 350 -8.11 -10.96 -4.49
C GLY A 350 -9.24 -10.02 -4.08
N ILE A 351 -9.03 -9.23 -3.02
CA ILE A 351 -9.99 -8.23 -2.54
C ILE A 351 -9.45 -6.85 -2.90
N GLU A 352 -10.10 -6.16 -3.81
CA GLU A 352 -9.74 -4.81 -4.26
C GLU A 352 -10.45 -3.77 -3.42
N GLY A 353 -9.78 -2.65 -3.14
CA GLY A 353 -10.39 -1.61 -2.31
C GLY A 353 -9.90 -0.20 -2.64
N TYR A 354 -10.61 0.78 -2.13
CA TYR A 354 -10.21 2.16 -2.20
C TYR A 354 -10.67 2.95 -0.96
N TYR A 355 -9.88 3.92 -0.65
CA TYR A 355 -10.03 4.82 0.49
C TYR A 355 -10.63 6.14 0.07
N THR A 356 -11.41 6.74 0.95
CA THR A 356 -11.96 8.09 0.77
C THR A 356 -11.80 8.88 2.06
N ALA A 357 -10.99 9.94 2.01
CA ALA A 357 -10.77 10.82 3.14
C ALA A 357 -12.01 11.64 3.48
N LYS A 358 -12.25 11.90 4.77
CA LYS A 358 -13.17 12.95 5.24
C LYS A 358 -12.78 14.32 4.66
N GLY A 359 -13.67 15.27 4.77
CA GLY A 359 -13.37 16.66 4.42
C GLY A 359 -12.44 17.35 5.43
N GLY A 360 -11.83 18.46 5.02
CA GLY A 360 -10.89 19.21 5.85
C GLY A 360 -9.48 18.63 5.84
N GLN A 361 -8.75 18.78 6.95
CA GLN A 361 -7.36 18.33 7.10
C GLN A 361 -7.22 17.00 7.85
N VAL A 362 -8.30 16.26 8.01
CA VAL A 362 -8.30 14.98 8.73
C VAL A 362 -7.74 13.87 7.84
N THR A 363 -6.84 13.06 8.35
CA THR A 363 -6.17 11.98 7.61
C THR A 363 -6.90 10.63 7.72
N GLU A 364 -8.03 10.59 8.41
CA GLU A 364 -8.89 9.42 8.49
C GLU A 364 -10.10 9.55 7.55
N GLY A 365 -10.71 8.43 7.22
CA GLY A 365 -11.84 8.36 6.33
C GLY A 365 -12.56 7.02 6.39
N VAL A 366 -13.11 6.65 5.26
CA VAL A 366 -13.81 5.37 5.07
C VAL A 366 -13.17 4.60 3.92
N ALA A 367 -13.34 3.28 3.92
CA ALA A 367 -12.83 2.45 2.83
C ALA A 367 -13.82 1.34 2.46
N ILE A 368 -13.96 1.09 1.16
CA ILE A 368 -14.70 -0.04 0.61
C ILE A 368 -13.72 -1.00 -0.02
N PHE A 369 -13.87 -2.29 0.30
CA PHE A 369 -13.15 -3.38 -0.36
C PHE A 369 -14.15 -4.37 -0.92
N CYS A 370 -13.89 -4.91 -2.11
CA CYS A 370 -14.73 -5.93 -2.74
C CYS A 370 -13.90 -7.07 -3.32
N ARG A 371 -14.44 -8.28 -3.26
CA ARG A 371 -13.83 -9.49 -3.80
C ARG A 371 -13.98 -9.53 -5.32
N ARG A 372 -12.86 -9.49 -6.05
CA ARG A 372 -12.81 -9.36 -7.52
C ARG A 372 -13.55 -10.45 -8.29
N ASN A 373 -13.64 -11.66 -7.76
CA ASN A 373 -14.39 -12.75 -8.40
C ASN A 373 -15.90 -12.75 -8.09
N LYS A 374 -16.37 -11.83 -7.26
CA LYS A 374 -17.78 -11.63 -6.93
C LYS A 374 -18.31 -10.30 -7.44
N LEU A 375 -17.51 -9.25 -7.35
CA LEU A 375 -17.93 -7.87 -7.60
C LEU A 375 -16.90 -7.14 -8.45
N ARG A 376 -17.37 -6.39 -9.43
CA ARG A 376 -16.58 -5.49 -10.29
C ARG A 376 -16.99 -4.05 -10.03
N ILE A 377 -16.04 -3.18 -9.74
CA ILE A 377 -16.28 -1.75 -9.53
C ILE A 377 -16.50 -1.07 -10.88
N LEU A 378 -17.67 -0.44 -11.06
CA LEU A 378 -18.01 0.33 -12.25
C LEU A 378 -17.79 1.82 -12.04
N ASP A 379 -18.10 2.33 -10.83
CA ASP A 379 -18.01 3.76 -10.53
C ASP A 379 -17.70 4.01 -9.05
N ARG A 380 -17.13 5.21 -8.78
CA ARG A 380 -16.71 5.65 -7.45
C ARG A 380 -17.01 7.13 -7.28
N ASN A 381 -17.79 7.47 -6.29
CA ASN A 381 -18.19 8.84 -5.99
C ASN A 381 -17.83 9.19 -4.55
N ARG A 382 -17.43 10.44 -4.33
CA ARG A 382 -17.14 11.02 -3.04
C ARG A 382 -17.99 12.27 -2.85
N PHE A 383 -18.81 12.28 -1.82
CA PHE A 383 -19.64 13.41 -1.44
C PHE A 383 -19.25 13.90 -0.06
N ILE A 384 -18.85 15.15 0.09
CA ILE A 384 -18.71 15.81 1.39
C ILE A 384 -20.05 16.41 1.73
N LEU A 385 -20.74 15.87 2.74
CA LEU A 385 -22.15 16.18 3.00
C LEU A 385 -22.41 17.67 3.24
N SER A 386 -21.49 18.38 3.90
CA SER A 386 -21.59 19.84 4.07
C SER A 386 -21.47 20.61 2.76
N ASN A 387 -20.65 20.16 1.83
CA ASN A 387 -20.51 20.79 0.50
C ASN A 387 -21.74 20.53 -0.36
N GLU A 388 -22.26 19.29 -0.32
CA GLU A 388 -23.49 18.92 -1.03
C GLU A 388 -24.67 19.76 -0.54
N LEU A 389 -24.84 19.87 0.78
CA LEU A 389 -25.91 20.68 1.37
C LEU A 389 -25.88 22.13 0.88
N GLN A 390 -24.70 22.72 0.75
CA GLN A 390 -24.54 24.13 0.35
C GLN A 390 -24.66 24.38 -1.16
N ASN A 391 -24.20 23.44 -1.99
CA ASN A 391 -23.95 23.71 -3.40
C ASN A 391 -24.80 22.86 -4.36
N ASN A 392 -25.39 21.77 -3.89
CA ASN A 392 -26.21 20.90 -4.73
C ASN A 392 -27.67 21.39 -4.71
N THR A 393 -28.22 21.66 -5.89
CA THR A 393 -29.59 22.15 -6.06
C THR A 393 -30.65 21.21 -5.46
N LEU A 394 -30.36 19.94 -5.34
CA LEU A 394 -31.21 18.95 -4.66
C LEU A 394 -31.52 19.34 -3.21
N PHE A 395 -30.63 20.06 -2.55
CA PHE A 395 -30.75 20.44 -1.13
C PHE A 395 -31.05 21.93 -0.93
N ALA A 396 -31.40 22.69 -1.97
CA ALA A 396 -31.63 24.15 -1.86
C ALA A 396 -32.63 24.49 -0.76
N ASP A 397 -33.79 23.83 -0.73
CA ASP A 397 -34.85 24.08 0.27
C ASP A 397 -34.39 23.65 1.70
N MET A 398 -33.62 22.59 1.79
CA MET A 398 -33.06 22.13 3.06
C MET A 398 -32.01 23.14 3.58
N TRP A 399 -31.16 23.63 2.69
CA TRP A 399 -30.13 24.61 3.03
C TRP A 399 -30.74 25.95 3.46
N GLU A 400 -31.80 26.42 2.79
CA GLU A 400 -32.54 27.62 3.19
C GLU A 400 -33.05 27.52 4.63
N LYS A 401 -33.62 26.35 5.00
CA LYS A 401 -34.10 26.11 6.37
C LYS A 401 -32.96 26.00 7.38
N VAL A 402 -31.84 25.37 7.04
CA VAL A 402 -30.67 25.24 7.91
C VAL A 402 -30.04 26.63 8.17
N GLN A 403 -29.96 27.48 7.14
CA GLN A 403 -29.44 28.85 7.27
C GLN A 403 -30.29 29.76 8.17
N ALA A 404 -31.54 29.44 8.37
CA ALA A 404 -32.41 30.21 9.29
C ALA A 404 -31.91 30.15 10.74
N SER A 405 -31.08 29.14 11.08
CA SER A 405 -30.36 29.03 12.36
C SER A 405 -28.85 29.12 12.11
N VAL A 406 -28.22 30.22 12.52
CA VAL A 406 -26.78 30.44 12.35
C VAL A 406 -25.95 29.34 13.01
N ASP A 407 -26.29 28.95 14.22
CA ASP A 407 -25.60 27.89 14.97
C ASP A 407 -25.68 26.54 14.23
N LEU A 408 -26.85 26.16 13.74
CA LEU A 408 -27.04 24.93 12.99
C LEU A 408 -26.24 24.94 11.67
N ALA A 409 -26.27 26.07 10.96
CA ALA A 409 -25.53 26.23 9.70
C ALA A 409 -24.01 26.09 9.93
N GLU A 410 -23.46 26.80 10.92
CA GLU A 410 -22.04 26.71 11.28
C GLU A 410 -21.65 25.27 11.69
N ARG A 411 -22.46 24.62 12.52
CA ARG A 411 -22.23 23.24 12.94
C ARG A 411 -22.24 22.27 11.75
N MET A 412 -23.11 22.44 10.77
CA MET A 412 -23.17 21.62 9.57
C MET A 412 -21.96 21.85 8.65
N ILE A 413 -21.61 23.12 8.39
CA ILE A 413 -20.49 23.49 7.49
C ILE A 413 -19.15 22.98 8.01
N GLN A 414 -18.93 23.04 9.31
CA GLN A 414 -17.67 22.61 9.93
C GLN A 414 -17.44 21.10 9.90
N ARG A 415 -18.41 20.29 9.45
CA ARG A 415 -18.29 18.82 9.47
C ARG A 415 -17.82 18.31 8.12
N GLY A 416 -16.68 17.64 8.14
CA GLY A 416 -16.09 16.98 6.97
C GLY A 416 -16.65 15.58 6.73
N THR A 417 -17.86 15.25 7.20
CA THR A 417 -18.47 13.93 7.00
C THR A 417 -18.55 13.61 5.52
N VAL A 418 -18.03 12.44 5.15
CA VAL A 418 -18.00 11.94 3.78
C VAL A 418 -18.99 10.80 3.59
N LEU A 419 -19.69 10.79 2.47
CA LEU A 419 -20.36 9.64 1.92
C LEU A 419 -19.52 9.15 0.73
N GLN A 420 -19.00 7.95 0.83
CA GLN A 420 -18.37 7.23 -0.26
C GLN A 420 -19.43 6.34 -0.93
N VAL A 421 -19.56 6.44 -2.25
CA VAL A 421 -20.50 5.62 -3.00
C VAL A 421 -19.76 4.86 -4.09
N SER A 422 -20.01 3.56 -4.17
CA SER A 422 -19.51 2.70 -5.24
C SER A 422 -20.68 2.07 -5.98
N VAL A 423 -20.57 1.99 -7.29
CA VAL A 423 -21.47 1.17 -8.09
C VAL A 423 -20.74 -0.10 -8.50
N LEU A 424 -21.26 -1.23 -8.04
CA LEU A 424 -20.68 -2.55 -8.25
C LEU A 424 -21.56 -3.38 -9.16
N GLU A 425 -20.94 -4.17 -10.02
CA GLU A 425 -21.62 -5.17 -10.83
C GLU A 425 -21.33 -6.57 -10.29
N SER A 426 -22.35 -7.40 -10.18
CA SER A 426 -22.15 -8.80 -9.82
C SER A 426 -21.45 -9.55 -10.97
N VAL A 427 -20.32 -10.20 -10.67
CA VAL A 427 -19.59 -11.03 -11.64
C VAL A 427 -20.37 -12.32 -11.95
N GLU A 428 -21.08 -12.86 -10.97
CA GLU A 428 -21.90 -14.07 -11.13
C GLU A 428 -23.19 -13.79 -11.90
N ASN A 429 -23.76 -12.59 -11.75
CA ASN A 429 -24.96 -12.17 -12.44
C ASN A 429 -24.85 -10.71 -12.93
N PRO A 430 -24.30 -10.46 -14.14
CA PRO A 430 -24.10 -9.11 -14.66
C PRO A 430 -25.38 -8.28 -14.87
N SER A 431 -26.58 -8.88 -14.74
CA SER A 431 -27.84 -8.13 -14.73
C SER A 431 -28.10 -7.41 -13.39
N LYS A 432 -27.24 -7.63 -12.38
CA LYS A 432 -27.40 -7.00 -11.06
C LYS A 432 -26.32 -5.95 -10.81
N LEU A 433 -26.77 -4.74 -10.49
CA LEU A 433 -25.96 -3.65 -9.99
C LEU A 433 -26.24 -3.43 -8.52
N ILE A 434 -25.20 -3.08 -7.77
CA ILE A 434 -25.31 -2.79 -6.34
C ILE A 434 -24.69 -1.42 -6.11
N VAL A 435 -25.50 -0.47 -5.67
CA VAL A 435 -25.03 0.81 -5.16
C VAL A 435 -24.66 0.60 -3.69
N VAL A 436 -23.41 0.85 -3.35
CA VAL A 436 -22.91 0.72 -1.98
C VAL A 436 -22.57 2.09 -1.45
N GLY A 437 -23.26 2.53 -0.41
CA GLY A 437 -22.94 3.73 0.36
C GLY A 437 -22.26 3.37 1.67
N ILE A 438 -21.23 4.14 2.04
CA ILE A 438 -20.59 4.07 3.35
C ILE A 438 -20.31 5.47 3.89
N THR A 439 -20.65 5.65 5.18
CA THR A 439 -20.40 6.91 5.89
C THR A 439 -20.03 6.65 7.34
N HIS A 440 -19.51 7.69 8.00
CA HIS A 440 -19.35 7.75 9.45
C HIS A 440 -19.91 9.10 9.92
N LEU A 441 -21.11 9.09 10.50
CA LEU A 441 -21.83 10.28 10.91
C LEU A 441 -21.16 10.95 12.13
N TYR A 442 -21.53 12.20 12.38
CA TYR A 442 -20.90 12.99 13.42
C TYR A 442 -21.15 12.39 14.82
N PHE A 443 -20.08 12.23 15.60
CA PHE A 443 -20.06 11.44 16.83
C PHE A 443 -20.57 12.15 18.09
N HIS A 444 -20.66 13.50 18.10
CA HIS A 444 -20.93 14.24 19.34
C HIS A 444 -22.30 13.87 19.94
N PRO A 445 -22.40 13.61 21.25
CA PRO A 445 -23.64 13.15 21.88
C PRO A 445 -24.83 14.08 21.68
N ASP A 446 -24.63 15.42 21.68
CA ASP A 446 -25.69 16.42 21.53
C ASP A 446 -26.02 16.77 20.06
N ALA A 447 -25.68 15.91 19.12
CA ALA A 447 -25.75 16.22 17.70
C ALA A 447 -26.73 15.33 16.92
N ASP A 448 -27.80 14.85 17.56
CA ASP A 448 -28.80 13.98 16.90
C ASP A 448 -29.42 14.65 15.67
N HIS A 449 -29.75 15.95 15.75
CA HIS A 449 -30.24 16.73 14.61
C HIS A 449 -29.24 16.85 13.46
N ILE A 450 -27.92 16.94 13.76
CA ILE A 450 -26.86 16.95 12.74
C ILE A 450 -26.78 15.59 12.07
N ARG A 451 -26.79 14.49 12.84
CA ARG A 451 -26.78 13.12 12.29
C ARG A 451 -27.98 12.85 11.42
N LEU A 452 -29.15 13.34 11.86
CA LEU A 452 -30.40 13.16 11.12
C LEU A 452 -30.37 13.88 9.77
N LEU A 453 -29.87 15.14 9.73
CA LEU A 453 -29.64 15.85 8.48
C LEU A 453 -28.61 15.14 7.58
N GLN A 454 -27.47 14.71 8.15
CA GLN A 454 -26.44 13.97 7.41
C GLN A 454 -26.98 12.66 6.82
N ALA A 455 -27.82 11.92 7.58
CA ALA A 455 -28.48 10.71 7.10
C ALA A 455 -29.44 11.00 5.95
N GLY A 456 -30.28 12.04 6.07
CA GLY A 456 -31.21 12.47 5.02
C GLY A 456 -30.50 12.86 3.72
N ILE A 457 -29.44 13.67 3.83
CA ILE A 457 -28.58 14.04 2.68
C ILE A 457 -27.99 12.80 2.02
N SER A 458 -27.45 11.87 2.84
CA SER A 458 -26.86 10.64 2.33
C SER A 458 -27.85 9.77 1.57
N LEU A 459 -29.06 9.60 2.10
CA LEU A 459 -30.13 8.81 1.44
C LEU A 459 -30.56 9.43 0.11
N GLN A 460 -30.71 10.75 0.05
CA GLN A 460 -31.09 11.42 -1.20
C GLN A 460 -29.99 11.33 -2.27
N LEU A 461 -28.70 11.45 -1.89
CA LEU A 461 -27.58 11.25 -2.80
C LEU A 461 -27.52 9.81 -3.31
N LEU A 462 -27.74 8.83 -2.44
CA LEU A 462 -27.81 7.41 -2.83
C LEU A 462 -28.96 7.16 -3.79
N GLN A 463 -30.15 7.71 -3.53
CA GLN A 463 -31.30 7.62 -4.43
C GLN A 463 -30.99 8.25 -5.80
N GLN A 464 -30.32 9.40 -5.82
CA GLN A 464 -29.89 10.05 -7.07
C GLN A 464 -28.96 9.14 -7.89
N VAL A 465 -27.97 8.51 -7.24
CA VAL A 465 -27.06 7.56 -7.90
C VAL A 465 -27.83 6.33 -8.39
N MET A 466 -28.73 5.76 -7.59
CA MET A 466 -29.57 4.63 -8.01
C MET A 466 -30.37 4.97 -9.26
N SER A 467 -31.12 6.07 -9.23
CA SER A 467 -31.98 6.51 -10.35
C SER A 467 -31.17 6.79 -11.63
N LEU A 468 -29.94 7.31 -11.49
CA LEU A 468 -29.02 7.46 -12.62
C LEU A 468 -28.68 6.12 -13.28
N TYR A 469 -28.39 5.08 -12.46
CA TYR A 469 -28.01 3.78 -12.98
C TYR A 469 -29.21 2.95 -13.46
N GLU A 470 -30.38 3.09 -12.86
CA GLU A 470 -31.65 2.56 -13.37
C GLU A 470 -32.00 3.13 -14.75
N THR A 471 -31.78 4.44 -14.94
CA THR A 471 -32.01 5.09 -16.24
C THR A 471 -30.96 4.67 -17.27
N LYS A 472 -29.70 4.58 -16.87
CA LYS A 472 -28.57 4.23 -17.75
C LYS A 472 -28.58 2.75 -18.17
N HIS A 473 -29.11 1.89 -17.32
CA HIS A 473 -29.15 0.44 -17.49
C HIS A 473 -30.53 -0.13 -17.16
N PRO A 474 -31.57 0.20 -17.96
CA PRO A 474 -32.95 -0.21 -17.67
C PRO A 474 -33.17 -1.74 -17.70
N GLU A 475 -32.21 -2.46 -18.29
CA GLU A 475 -32.20 -3.92 -18.32
C GLU A 475 -31.64 -4.58 -17.05
N LYS A 476 -31.08 -3.79 -16.11
CA LYS A 476 -30.45 -4.29 -14.90
C LYS A 476 -31.25 -3.97 -13.65
N GLU A 477 -31.19 -4.88 -12.71
CA GLU A 477 -31.73 -4.69 -11.34
C GLU A 477 -30.70 -3.90 -10.52
N VAL A 478 -31.10 -2.75 -9.97
CA VAL A 478 -30.24 -1.91 -9.10
C VAL A 478 -30.70 -2.09 -7.65
N SER A 479 -29.78 -2.51 -6.80
CA SER A 479 -30.01 -2.71 -5.36
C SER A 479 -29.12 -1.77 -4.55
N LEU A 480 -29.54 -1.41 -3.33
CA LEU A 480 -28.81 -0.54 -2.40
C LEU A 480 -28.29 -1.33 -1.20
N ILE A 481 -27.01 -1.11 -0.87
CA ILE A 481 -26.44 -1.45 0.43
C ILE A 481 -25.91 -0.16 1.04
N PHE A 482 -26.43 0.24 2.20
CA PHE A 482 -25.95 1.40 2.92
C PHE A 482 -25.44 0.98 4.29
N CYS A 483 -24.14 1.12 4.52
CA CYS A 483 -23.46 0.73 5.75
C CYS A 483 -22.75 1.93 6.37
N GLY A 484 -22.41 1.83 7.64
CA GLY A 484 -21.60 2.85 8.29
C GLY A 484 -21.64 2.76 9.81
N ASP A 485 -20.90 3.67 10.42
CA ASP A 485 -21.10 4.04 11.82
C ASP A 485 -21.99 5.27 11.85
N PHE A 486 -23.27 5.05 12.14
CA PHE A 486 -24.25 6.14 12.17
C PHE A 486 -24.26 6.90 13.49
N ASN A 487 -23.44 6.51 14.47
CA ASN A 487 -23.39 7.09 15.82
C ASN A 487 -24.77 7.26 16.44
N SER A 488 -25.67 6.31 16.16
CA SER A 488 -27.08 6.35 16.52
C SER A 488 -27.56 5.00 17.01
N THR A 489 -28.30 5.01 18.11
CA THR A 489 -28.96 3.81 18.64
C THR A 489 -30.34 3.63 17.98
N PRO A 490 -31.02 2.47 18.19
CA PRO A 490 -32.36 2.25 17.66
C PRO A 490 -33.43 3.26 18.10
N GLU A 491 -33.19 3.99 19.17
CA GLU A 491 -34.08 5.03 19.70
C GLU A 491 -33.93 6.37 18.96
N CYS A 492 -32.84 6.56 18.20
CA CYS A 492 -32.58 7.81 17.49
C CYS A 492 -33.40 7.95 16.20
N GLY A 493 -33.63 9.20 15.78
CA GLY A 493 -34.33 9.53 14.54
C GLY A 493 -33.65 8.99 13.28
N VAL A 494 -32.32 8.86 13.29
CA VAL A 494 -31.58 8.22 12.20
C VAL A 494 -32.06 6.79 11.98
N TYR A 495 -32.23 6.00 13.03
CA TYR A 495 -32.72 4.64 12.91
C TYR A 495 -34.19 4.61 12.41
N ARG A 496 -35.05 5.51 12.96
CA ARG A 496 -36.42 5.66 12.47
C ARG A 496 -36.45 6.00 10.98
N LEU A 497 -35.69 7.01 10.55
CA LEU A 497 -35.61 7.41 9.15
C LEU A 497 -35.21 6.23 8.24
N MET A 498 -34.20 5.46 8.64
CA MET A 498 -33.71 4.31 7.86
C MET A 498 -34.73 3.18 7.75
N THR A 499 -35.56 2.96 8.78
CA THR A 499 -36.49 1.83 8.85
C THR A 499 -37.92 2.18 8.39
N THR A 500 -38.32 3.45 8.51
CA THR A 500 -39.69 3.89 8.16
C THR A 500 -39.71 4.80 6.92
N GLN A 501 -38.54 5.26 6.45
CA GLN A 501 -38.41 6.22 5.35
C GLN A 501 -39.04 7.59 5.63
N LEU A 502 -39.38 7.86 6.89
CA LEU A 502 -40.03 9.07 7.33
C LEU A 502 -39.47 9.49 8.70
N ILE A 503 -39.44 10.78 8.93
CA ILE A 503 -39.20 11.38 10.25
C ILE A 503 -40.24 12.47 10.49
N ASP A 504 -40.87 12.45 11.65
CA ASP A 504 -41.88 13.43 12.00
C ASP A 504 -41.28 14.82 12.24
N PHE A 505 -42.02 15.88 11.94
CA PHE A 505 -41.55 17.25 12.10
C PHE A 505 -41.32 17.63 13.57
N ASP A 506 -41.96 16.95 14.49
CA ASP A 506 -41.87 17.13 15.95
C ASP A 506 -40.99 16.06 16.63
N ASP A 507 -40.25 15.27 15.83
CA ASP A 507 -39.32 14.26 16.38
C ASP A 507 -38.35 14.90 17.37
N MET A 508 -38.11 14.19 18.46
CA MET A 508 -37.27 14.71 19.56
C MET A 508 -35.84 15.05 19.15
N ASP A 509 -35.33 14.37 18.12
CA ASP A 509 -33.97 14.59 17.61
C ASP A 509 -33.79 15.93 16.88
N TRP A 510 -34.90 16.59 16.46
CA TRP A 510 -34.85 17.97 15.95
C TRP A 510 -34.58 19.00 17.04
N ASN A 511 -34.87 18.66 18.31
CA ASN A 511 -34.60 19.54 19.42
C ASN A 511 -33.14 19.37 19.81
N ILE A 512 -32.39 20.48 19.91
CA ILE A 512 -31.05 20.52 20.51
C ILE A 512 -31.20 19.88 21.88
N SER A 513 -30.50 18.80 22.16
CA SER A 513 -30.75 17.96 23.32
C SER A 513 -30.70 18.75 24.61
N LYS A 514 -31.84 18.96 25.22
CA LYS A 514 -31.99 19.54 26.54
C LYS A 514 -31.45 18.62 27.64
N TYR A 515 -30.95 17.44 27.30
CA TYR A 515 -30.62 16.36 28.25
C TYR A 515 -29.15 16.28 28.68
N HIS A 516 -28.27 17.13 28.17
CA HIS A 516 -26.84 17.13 28.53
C HIS A 516 -26.39 18.40 29.30
N MET A 517 -27.29 19.09 29.96
CA MET A 517 -26.95 20.09 30.97
C MET A 517 -27.24 19.53 32.39
N LEU A 518 -26.73 18.35 32.67
CA LEU A 518 -26.61 17.82 34.04
C LEU A 518 -25.21 17.27 34.26
#